data_437645e5b1ac0db566a999e16224c0ea
#
_entry.id   437645e5b1ac0db566a999e16224c0ea
#
_cell.length_a   1.000
_cell.length_b   1.000
_cell.length_c   1.000
_cell.angle_alpha   90.00
_cell.angle_beta   90.00
_cell.angle_gamma   90.00
#
_symmetry.space_group_name_H-M   'P 1'
#
loop_
_entity.id
_entity.type
_entity.pdbx_description
1 polymer ?
#
loop_
_entity_poly.entity_id
_entity_poly.type
_entity_poly.pdbx_seq_one_letter_code
_entity_poly.pdbx_strand_id
1 'polypeptide(L)'
;MAQQPKPVRRIVCIDDNDSEKSKCISDAPSPDVRLDPARPGYASTRIWVTDRPPGRLKNVRESLNAPHTIEPPPGGSVCRVVTFPPDASYKGRVGAKEVQAFFAAMGSPAASTYSAKAPHPYMQKTRTLDFCLILEGEITLVLDKEEVHLKAGDTVVQRGTNHAWSNRSD
;
A
#
# COMPACT_ATOMS: atom_id res chain seq x y z
N MET A 1 21.37 9.98 6.02
CA MET A 1 21.02 9.06 4.90
C MET A 1 19.62 8.57 5.15
N ALA A 2 18.71 8.62 4.18
CA ALA A 2 17.36 8.09 4.35
C ALA A 2 17.47 6.58 4.62
N GLN A 3 16.81 6.12 5.68
CA GLN A 3 16.79 4.73 6.07
C GLN A 3 16.04 3.93 4.99
N GLN A 4 16.65 2.85 4.49
CA GLN A 4 15.96 1.98 3.54
C GLN A 4 14.79 1.27 4.23
N PRO A 5 13.63 1.14 3.53
CA PRO A 5 12.49 0.43 4.10
C PRO A 5 12.87 -1.01 4.48
N LYS A 6 12.43 -1.44 5.65
CA LYS A 6 12.63 -2.82 6.13
C LYS A 6 11.90 -3.78 5.20
N PRO A 7 12.57 -4.85 4.71
CA PRO A 7 11.90 -5.87 3.90
C PRO A 7 10.76 -6.54 4.66
N VAL A 8 9.62 -6.73 3.99
CA VAL A 8 8.48 -7.44 4.55
C VAL A 8 8.62 -8.93 4.26
N ARG A 9 8.80 -9.75 5.30
CA ARG A 9 8.80 -11.21 5.18
C ARG A 9 7.41 -11.69 4.80
N ARG A 10 7.34 -12.49 3.74
CA ARG A 10 6.10 -13.06 3.21
C ARG A 10 6.18 -14.59 3.28
N ILE A 11 5.22 -15.19 3.94
CA ILE A 11 5.07 -16.65 4.03
C ILE A 11 3.84 -17.03 3.24
N VAL A 12 3.96 -18.02 2.35
CA VAL A 12 2.83 -18.58 1.59
C VAL A 12 2.69 -20.04 1.93
N CYS A 13 1.50 -20.40 2.39
CA CYS A 13 1.13 -21.76 2.74
C CYS A 13 0.04 -22.28 1.80
N ILE A 14 0.11 -23.55 1.45
CA ILE A 14 -0.91 -24.25 0.63
C ILE A 14 -1.16 -25.64 1.20
N ASP A 15 -2.25 -26.25 0.79
CA ASP A 15 -2.40 -27.68 0.94
C ASP A 15 -1.64 -28.42 -0.17
N ASP A 16 -1.00 -29.52 0.18
CA ASP A 16 -0.40 -30.41 -0.79
C ASP A 16 -1.52 -31.13 -1.57
N ASN A 17 -1.50 -31.03 -2.90
CA ASN A 17 -2.52 -31.64 -3.74
C ASN A 17 -2.60 -33.17 -3.60
N ASP A 18 -1.47 -33.82 -3.24
CA ASP A 18 -1.36 -35.27 -3.17
C ASP A 18 -1.73 -35.84 -1.79
N SER A 19 -1.50 -35.08 -0.73
CA SER A 19 -1.71 -35.55 0.66
C SER A 19 -2.73 -34.74 1.45
N GLU A 20 -3.25 -33.66 0.90
CA GLU A 20 -4.13 -32.68 1.56
C GLU A 20 -3.54 -32.11 2.87
N LYS A 21 -2.22 -32.21 3.04
CA LYS A 21 -1.51 -31.67 4.19
C LYS A 21 -0.96 -30.28 3.88
N SER A 22 -1.14 -29.38 4.81
CA SER A 22 -0.64 -28.01 4.69
C SER A 22 0.89 -27.98 4.72
N LYS A 23 1.46 -27.14 3.86
CA LYS A 23 2.90 -26.88 3.80
C LYS A 23 3.20 -25.43 3.44
N CYS A 24 4.35 -24.95 3.87
CA CYS A 24 4.92 -23.69 3.43
C CYS A 24 5.63 -23.89 2.08
N ILE A 25 5.31 -23.04 1.09
CA ILE A 25 5.94 -23.08 -0.24
C ILE A 25 6.84 -21.86 -0.50
N SER A 26 6.73 -20.83 0.34
CA SER A 26 7.58 -19.64 0.26
C SER A 26 7.72 -19.04 1.65
N ASP A 27 8.95 -18.72 2.03
CA ASP A 27 9.32 -18.00 3.25
C ASP A 27 10.50 -17.08 2.91
N ALA A 28 10.23 -15.86 2.49
CA ALA A 28 11.23 -14.91 2.03
C ALA A 28 10.67 -13.47 2.08
N PRO A 29 11.51 -12.44 1.91
CA PRO A 29 11.01 -11.09 1.63
C PRO A 29 10.09 -11.09 0.41
N SER A 30 9.00 -10.31 0.48
CA SER A 30 8.11 -10.17 -0.68
C SER A 30 8.88 -9.58 -1.87
N PRO A 31 8.74 -10.17 -3.08
CA PRO A 31 9.46 -9.72 -4.26
C PRO A 31 8.88 -8.48 -4.92
N ASP A 32 7.63 -8.11 -4.58
CA ASP A 32 6.92 -7.01 -5.25
C ASP A 32 6.88 -5.76 -4.36
N VAL A 33 7.93 -4.96 -4.48
CA VAL A 33 8.10 -3.70 -3.76
C VAL A 33 8.14 -2.54 -4.74
N ARG A 34 7.33 -1.51 -4.50
CA ARG A 34 7.39 -0.24 -5.21
C ARG A 34 7.92 0.84 -4.29
N LEU A 35 8.94 1.54 -4.77
CA LEU A 35 9.56 2.68 -4.11
C LEU A 35 9.10 3.97 -4.76
N ASP A 36 9.23 5.08 -4.06
CA ASP A 36 9.02 6.42 -4.62
C ASP A 36 10.34 7.20 -4.55
N PRO A 37 10.97 7.51 -5.68
CA PRO A 37 12.21 8.29 -5.70
C PRO A 37 12.07 9.69 -5.08
N ALA A 38 10.85 10.28 -5.14
CA ALA A 38 10.57 11.59 -4.55
C ALA A 38 10.36 11.54 -3.04
N ARG A 39 10.09 10.33 -2.47
CA ARG A 39 9.95 10.09 -1.03
C ARG A 39 10.91 9.00 -0.57
N PRO A 40 12.21 9.29 -0.40
CA PRO A 40 13.18 8.31 0.10
C PRO A 40 12.71 7.70 1.42
N GLY A 41 12.66 6.36 1.47
CA GLY A 41 12.09 5.60 2.61
C GLY A 41 10.64 5.15 2.41
N TYR A 42 9.94 5.61 1.37
CA TYR A 42 8.63 5.07 1.01
C TYR A 42 8.77 3.68 0.38
N ALA A 43 7.92 2.74 0.80
CA ALA A 43 7.77 1.46 0.13
C ALA A 43 6.32 0.98 0.18
N SER A 44 5.83 0.47 -0.94
CA SER A 44 4.58 -0.29 -1.02
C SER A 44 4.91 -1.72 -1.40
N THR A 45 4.73 -2.65 -0.47
CA THR A 45 5.05 -4.07 -0.62
C THR A 45 3.77 -4.87 -0.73
N ARG A 46 3.48 -5.46 -1.89
CA ARG A 46 2.32 -6.34 -2.05
C ARG A 46 2.60 -7.70 -1.41
N ILE A 47 1.60 -8.20 -0.70
CA ILE A 47 1.63 -9.50 -0.03
C ILE A 47 0.87 -10.54 -0.83
N TRP A 48 -0.35 -10.18 -1.28
CA TRP A 48 -1.21 -11.07 -2.06
C TRP A 48 -2.19 -10.29 -2.91
N VAL A 49 -2.60 -10.88 -4.03
CA VAL A 49 -3.65 -10.35 -4.91
C VAL A 49 -4.65 -11.46 -5.19
N THR A 50 -5.94 -11.16 -5.09
CA THR A 50 -6.99 -12.02 -5.63
C THR A 50 -7.56 -11.39 -6.89
N ASP A 51 -7.86 -12.20 -7.89
CA ASP A 51 -8.36 -11.75 -9.19
C ASP A 51 -9.88 -11.80 -9.31
N ARG A 52 -10.57 -12.46 -8.35
CA ARG A 52 -12.02 -12.64 -8.33
C ARG A 52 -12.53 -13.18 -6.98
N PRO A 53 -13.82 -12.97 -6.65
CA PRO A 53 -14.50 -13.68 -5.56
C PRO A 53 -15.13 -15.00 -6.07
N PRO A 54 -15.16 -16.07 -5.27
CA PRO A 54 -14.28 -16.27 -4.12
C PRO A 54 -12.82 -16.41 -4.56
N GLY A 55 -11.89 -16.00 -3.70
CA GLY A 55 -10.46 -16.19 -3.95
C GLY A 55 -10.12 -17.66 -4.16
N ARG A 56 -9.25 -17.95 -5.12
CA ARG A 56 -8.80 -19.31 -5.39
C ARG A 56 -7.88 -19.80 -4.28
N LEU A 57 -8.23 -20.89 -3.64
CA LEU A 57 -7.42 -21.51 -2.57
C LEU A 57 -6.47 -22.58 -3.10
N LYS A 58 -6.90 -23.33 -4.14
CA LYS A 58 -6.12 -24.40 -4.76
C LYS A 58 -5.48 -23.93 -6.08
N ASN A 59 -4.33 -24.51 -6.44
CA ASN A 59 -3.64 -24.31 -7.72
C ASN A 59 -3.13 -22.87 -7.97
N VAL A 60 -3.08 -22.01 -6.95
CA VAL A 60 -2.45 -20.68 -7.03
C VAL A 60 -1.26 -20.64 -6.10
N ARG A 61 -0.06 -20.75 -6.67
CA ARG A 61 1.21 -20.72 -5.91
C ARG A 61 1.78 -19.31 -5.79
N GLU A 62 1.48 -18.45 -6.76
CA GLU A 62 1.93 -17.06 -6.79
C GLU A 62 0.83 -16.18 -7.41
N SER A 63 0.58 -15.03 -6.79
CA SER A 63 -0.43 -14.05 -7.22
C SER A 63 0.15 -12.69 -7.63
N LEU A 64 1.44 -12.44 -7.34
CA LEU A 64 2.07 -11.14 -7.57
C LEU A 64 2.46 -10.89 -9.02
N ASN A 65 2.26 -11.87 -9.92
CA ASN A 65 2.42 -11.70 -11.37
C ASN A 65 1.35 -10.80 -12.00
N ALA A 66 0.28 -10.47 -11.25
CA ALA A 66 -0.73 -9.51 -11.68
C ALA A 66 -0.15 -8.09 -11.82
N PRO A 67 -0.66 -7.25 -12.74
CA PRO A 67 -0.23 -5.87 -12.86
C PRO A 67 -0.24 -5.13 -11.52
N HIS A 68 0.76 -4.29 -11.29
CA HIS A 68 0.82 -3.50 -10.06
C HIS A 68 -0.09 -2.29 -10.20
N THR A 69 -1.13 -2.24 -9.38
CA THR A 69 -2.09 -1.13 -9.27
C THR A 69 -2.37 -0.81 -7.81
N ILE A 70 -2.82 0.41 -7.52
CA ILE A 70 -3.30 0.76 -6.18
C ILE A 70 -4.62 0.03 -5.91
N GLU A 71 -5.56 0.11 -6.85
CA GLU A 71 -6.81 -0.65 -6.80
C GLU A 71 -6.56 -2.13 -7.12
N PRO A 72 -7.30 -3.05 -6.51
CA PRO A 72 -7.27 -4.46 -6.89
C PRO A 72 -7.85 -4.68 -8.30
N PRO A 73 -7.67 -5.87 -8.89
CA PRO A 73 -8.44 -6.29 -10.06
C PRO A 73 -9.95 -6.19 -9.80
N PRO A 74 -10.78 -5.96 -10.84
CA PRO A 74 -12.24 -5.92 -10.68
C PRO A 74 -12.77 -7.15 -9.95
N GLY A 75 -13.48 -6.94 -8.82
CA GLY A 75 -14.00 -8.02 -7.98
C GLY A 75 -12.92 -8.74 -7.14
N GLY A 76 -11.67 -8.35 -7.25
CA GLY A 76 -10.57 -8.94 -6.49
C GLY A 76 -10.22 -8.16 -5.22
N SER A 77 -9.08 -8.50 -4.64
CA SER A 77 -8.50 -7.80 -3.49
C SER A 77 -6.98 -7.72 -3.59
N VAL A 78 -6.38 -6.78 -2.85
CA VAL A 78 -4.93 -6.68 -2.70
C VAL A 78 -4.58 -6.46 -1.23
N CYS A 79 -3.66 -7.27 -0.71
CA CYS A 79 -3.04 -7.05 0.59
C CYS A 79 -1.65 -6.45 0.38
N ARG A 80 -1.34 -5.37 1.10
CA ARG A 80 -0.03 -4.72 1.05
C ARG A 80 0.39 -4.15 2.39
N VAL A 81 1.68 -4.04 2.60
CA VAL A 81 2.29 -3.27 3.68
C VAL A 81 2.90 -2.02 3.08
N VAL A 82 2.61 -0.86 3.67
CA VAL A 82 3.13 0.43 3.18
C VAL A 82 3.94 1.09 4.29
N THR A 83 5.15 1.52 3.95
CA THR A 83 6.02 2.31 4.81
C THR A 83 6.00 3.76 4.34
N PHE A 84 5.77 4.69 5.26
CA PHE A 84 5.73 6.12 4.99
C PHE A 84 6.91 6.80 5.69
N PRO A 85 7.81 7.47 4.94
CA PRO A 85 8.87 8.27 5.55
C PRO A 85 8.30 9.53 6.20
N PRO A 86 9.04 10.19 7.12
CA PRO A 86 8.64 11.47 7.66
C PRO A 86 8.38 12.52 6.56
N ASP A 87 7.26 13.23 6.65
CA ASP A 87 6.85 14.28 5.70
C ASP A 87 7.93 15.36 5.53
N ALA A 88 8.62 15.71 6.62
CA ALA A 88 9.70 16.69 6.62
C ALA A 88 10.83 16.32 5.65
N SER A 89 11.02 15.02 5.35
CA SER A 89 12.07 14.55 4.45
C SER A 89 11.80 14.83 2.97
N TYR A 90 10.53 15.11 2.56
CA TYR A 90 10.19 15.25 1.14
C TYR A 90 9.16 16.34 0.82
N LYS A 91 8.24 16.69 1.73
CA LYS A 91 7.03 17.48 1.44
C LYS A 91 7.32 18.83 0.78
N GLY A 92 8.41 19.51 1.16
CA GLY A 92 8.83 20.78 0.58
C GLY A 92 9.49 20.68 -0.81
N ARG A 93 9.70 19.44 -1.34
CA ARG A 93 10.39 19.17 -2.61
C ARG A 93 9.54 18.45 -3.62
N VAL A 94 8.28 18.20 -3.28
CA VAL A 94 7.34 17.42 -4.10
C VAL A 94 6.26 18.33 -4.67
N GLY A 95 6.10 18.29 -5.98
CA GLY A 95 5.08 19.00 -6.73
C GLY A 95 4.24 18.08 -7.61
N ALA A 96 3.47 18.67 -8.52
CA ALA A 96 2.58 17.93 -9.42
C ALA A 96 3.30 16.85 -10.23
N LYS A 97 4.51 17.14 -10.72
CA LYS A 97 5.28 16.22 -11.56
C LYS A 97 5.66 14.94 -10.80
N GLU A 98 6.18 15.07 -9.60
CA GLU A 98 6.60 13.95 -8.75
C GLU A 98 5.39 13.10 -8.33
N VAL A 99 4.28 13.76 -7.96
CA VAL A 99 3.04 13.07 -7.59
C VAL A 99 2.45 12.30 -8.79
N GLN A 100 2.39 12.91 -9.96
CA GLN A 100 1.92 12.23 -11.18
C GLN A 100 2.80 11.05 -11.55
N ALA A 101 4.13 11.21 -11.46
CA ALA A 101 5.07 10.12 -11.71
C ALA A 101 4.87 8.94 -10.74
N PHE A 102 4.64 9.23 -9.46
CA PHE A 102 4.34 8.21 -8.46
C PHE A 102 3.07 7.42 -8.80
N PHE A 103 1.94 8.09 -9.04
CA PHE A 103 0.68 7.40 -9.33
C PHE A 103 0.71 6.64 -10.66
N ALA A 104 1.46 7.13 -11.65
CA ALA A 104 1.73 6.41 -12.90
C ALA A 104 2.56 5.13 -12.63
N ALA A 105 3.64 5.23 -11.85
CA ALA A 105 4.47 4.09 -11.47
C ALA A 105 3.71 3.06 -10.63
N MET A 106 2.72 3.51 -9.85
CA MET A 106 1.79 2.66 -9.11
C MET A 106 0.66 2.09 -9.98
N GLY A 107 0.68 2.31 -11.30
CA GLY A 107 -0.33 1.81 -12.24
C GLY A 107 -1.75 2.39 -12.06
N SER A 108 -1.89 3.48 -11.32
CA SER A 108 -3.19 4.09 -10.97
C SER A 108 -3.14 5.62 -11.08
N PRO A 109 -2.84 6.18 -12.27
CA PRO A 109 -2.71 7.64 -12.41
C PRO A 109 -3.99 8.40 -12.06
N ALA A 110 -5.16 7.78 -12.27
CA ALA A 110 -6.46 8.37 -11.94
C ALA A 110 -6.78 8.41 -10.44
N ALA A 111 -6.00 7.72 -9.59
CA ALA A 111 -6.21 7.75 -8.14
C ALA A 111 -5.75 9.08 -7.52
N SER A 112 -4.85 9.82 -8.17
CA SER A 112 -4.37 11.11 -7.65
C SER A 112 -5.48 12.16 -7.66
N THR A 113 -5.65 12.83 -6.54
CA THR A 113 -6.48 14.05 -6.41
C THR A 113 -5.62 15.27 -6.09
N TYR A 114 -4.37 15.26 -6.55
CA TYR A 114 -3.42 16.34 -6.32
C TYR A 114 -4.00 17.70 -6.71
N SER A 115 -3.80 18.66 -5.83
CA SER A 115 -4.05 20.07 -6.05
C SER A 115 -3.02 20.87 -5.25
N ALA A 116 -2.60 22.02 -5.77
CA ALA A 116 -1.66 22.91 -5.05
C ALA A 116 -2.25 23.43 -3.72
N LYS A 117 -3.57 23.35 -3.54
CA LYS A 117 -4.29 23.74 -2.33
C LYS A 117 -4.68 22.55 -1.45
N ALA A 118 -4.37 21.33 -1.87
CA ALA A 118 -4.69 20.14 -1.09
C ALA A 118 -3.92 20.12 0.24
N PRO A 119 -4.50 19.56 1.31
CA PRO A 119 -3.84 19.53 2.62
C PRO A 119 -2.57 18.64 2.61
N HIS A 120 -2.49 17.71 1.67
CA HIS A 120 -1.30 16.88 1.48
C HIS A 120 -1.06 16.61 -0.02
N PRO A 121 0.19 16.62 -0.53
CA PRO A 121 0.46 16.43 -1.96
C PRO A 121 0.03 15.07 -2.49
N TYR A 122 0.07 14.02 -1.67
CA TYR A 122 -0.34 12.66 -2.07
C TYR A 122 -1.79 12.32 -1.69
N MET A 123 -2.70 13.32 -1.77
CA MET A 123 -4.13 13.01 -1.68
C MET A 123 -4.54 12.08 -2.81
N GLN A 124 -5.32 11.06 -2.47
CA GLN A 124 -5.76 10.02 -3.38
C GLN A 124 -7.19 9.58 -3.11
N LYS A 125 -7.85 9.09 -4.14
CA LYS A 125 -9.19 8.52 -4.05
C LYS A 125 -9.28 7.30 -4.95
N THR A 126 -9.75 6.19 -4.42
CA THR A 126 -10.00 4.93 -5.13
C THR A 126 -11.44 4.48 -4.93
N ARG A 127 -11.94 3.60 -5.79
CA ARG A 127 -13.27 3.00 -5.64
C ARG A 127 -13.18 1.66 -4.90
N THR A 128 -12.53 1.68 -3.75
CA THR A 128 -12.28 0.49 -2.93
C THR A 128 -12.85 0.66 -1.53
N LEU A 129 -13.13 -0.46 -0.88
CA LEU A 129 -13.29 -0.54 0.56
C LEU A 129 -11.98 -1.07 1.13
N ASP A 130 -11.33 -0.26 1.97
CA ASP A 130 -10.03 -0.61 2.51
C ASP A 130 -10.11 -0.82 4.01
N PHE A 131 -9.47 -1.88 4.49
CA PHE A 131 -9.22 -2.12 5.90
C PHE A 131 -7.74 -1.88 6.16
N CYS A 132 -7.43 -0.87 6.96
CA CYS A 132 -6.07 -0.49 7.28
C CYS A 132 -5.78 -0.78 8.74
N LEU A 133 -4.60 -1.35 9.03
CA LEU A 133 -4.09 -1.58 10.37
C LEU A 133 -2.73 -0.89 10.48
N ILE A 134 -2.55 -0.07 11.51
CA ILE A 134 -1.27 0.55 11.80
C ILE A 134 -0.40 -0.47 12.53
N LEU A 135 0.69 -0.89 11.89
CA LEU A 135 1.57 -1.96 12.40
C LEU A 135 2.64 -1.43 13.34
N GLU A 136 3.26 -0.30 13.01
CA GLU A 136 4.37 0.30 13.77
C GLU A 136 4.26 1.82 13.76
N GLY A 137 4.71 2.48 14.83
CA GLY A 137 4.79 3.93 14.94
C GLY A 137 3.43 4.61 15.00
N GLU A 138 3.38 5.80 14.45
CA GLU A 138 2.19 6.64 14.38
C GLU A 138 2.08 7.32 13.02
N ILE A 139 0.87 7.67 12.62
CA ILE A 139 0.59 8.32 11.35
C ILE A 139 -0.67 9.15 11.44
N THR A 140 -0.77 10.23 10.67
CA THR A 140 -1.97 11.03 10.55
C THR A 140 -2.69 10.71 9.25
N LEU A 141 -3.94 10.29 9.35
CA LEU A 141 -4.85 10.21 8.21
C LEU A 141 -5.38 11.61 7.92
N VAL A 142 -5.07 12.13 6.74
CA VAL A 142 -5.51 13.44 6.27
C VAL A 142 -6.72 13.25 5.36
N LEU A 143 -7.85 13.83 5.74
CA LEU A 143 -9.09 13.86 4.97
C LEU A 143 -9.35 15.29 4.44
N ASP A 144 -10.41 15.47 3.65
CA ASP A 144 -10.74 16.79 3.10
C ASP A 144 -11.15 17.81 4.17
N LYS A 145 -11.76 17.36 5.27
CA LYS A 145 -12.35 18.23 6.31
C LYS A 145 -11.72 18.10 7.68
N GLU A 146 -10.97 17.04 7.91
CA GLU A 146 -10.40 16.72 9.22
C GLU A 146 -9.18 15.84 9.10
N GLU A 147 -8.47 15.70 10.20
CA GLU A 147 -7.32 14.81 10.34
C GLU A 147 -7.55 13.88 11.53
N VAL A 148 -7.08 12.63 11.40
CA VAL A 148 -7.16 11.64 12.47
C VAL A 148 -5.75 11.12 12.77
N HIS A 149 -5.31 11.33 14.00
CA HIS A 149 -4.05 10.79 14.47
C HIS A 149 -4.21 9.32 14.87
N LEU A 150 -3.32 8.47 14.40
CA LEU A 150 -3.37 7.02 14.56
C LEU A 150 -2.01 6.50 15.05
N LYS A 151 -2.05 5.43 15.83
CA LYS A 151 -0.89 4.74 16.38
C LYS A 151 -0.97 3.23 16.14
N ALA A 152 0.13 2.54 16.35
CA ALA A 152 0.18 1.08 16.24
C ALA A 152 -0.98 0.39 17.01
N GLY A 153 -1.68 -0.51 16.32
CA GLY A 153 -2.87 -1.20 16.80
C GLY A 153 -4.20 -0.57 16.36
N ASP A 154 -4.21 0.71 15.93
CA ASP A 154 -5.42 1.34 15.42
C ASP A 154 -5.80 0.82 14.05
N THR A 155 -7.11 0.81 13.77
CA THR A 155 -7.68 0.36 12.51
C THR A 155 -8.52 1.45 11.85
N VAL A 156 -8.50 1.47 10.53
CA VAL A 156 -9.29 2.41 9.73
C VAL A 156 -10.08 1.66 8.67
N VAL A 157 -11.34 2.04 8.47
CA VAL A 157 -12.16 1.61 7.33
C VAL A 157 -12.31 2.78 6.39
N GLN A 158 -11.66 2.69 5.21
CA GLN A 158 -11.80 3.67 4.13
C GLN A 158 -12.85 3.20 3.13
N ARG A 159 -13.85 4.04 2.91
CA ARG A 159 -14.99 3.74 2.03
C ARG A 159 -14.92 4.58 0.75
N GLY A 160 -13.83 4.45 -0.01
CA GLY A 160 -13.60 5.22 -1.23
C GLY A 160 -13.46 6.74 -0.97
N THR A 161 -12.97 7.13 0.20
CA THR A 161 -12.81 8.53 0.60
C THR A 161 -11.52 9.13 0.07
N ASN A 162 -11.52 10.44 -0.20
CA ASN A 162 -10.30 11.17 -0.51
C ASN A 162 -9.43 11.28 0.75
N HIS A 163 -8.18 10.87 0.65
CA HIS A 163 -7.27 10.82 1.80
C HIS A 163 -5.80 10.86 1.43
N ALA A 164 -4.98 11.14 2.42
CA ALA A 164 -3.54 10.90 2.40
C ALA A 164 -3.06 10.37 3.77
N TRP A 165 -1.88 9.78 3.77
CA TRP A 165 -1.19 9.32 4.96
C TRP A 165 0.02 10.21 5.21
N SER A 166 0.06 10.89 6.35
CA SER A 166 1.06 11.90 6.72
C SER A 166 1.83 11.41 7.93
N ASN A 167 3.10 11.06 7.72
CA ASN A 167 4.00 10.72 8.83
C ASN A 167 4.68 12.00 9.33
N ARG A 168 4.32 12.44 10.51
CA ARG A 168 4.81 13.67 11.16
C ARG A 168 5.86 13.41 12.23
N SER A 169 6.33 12.17 12.36
CA SER A 169 7.45 11.86 13.24
C SER A 169 8.75 12.49 12.74
N ASP A 170 9.72 12.62 13.65
CA ASP A 170 11.06 13.14 13.37
C ASP A 170 11.96 12.10 12.66
#